data_f53143a5989e15c78131f85af4d1fc55
#
_entry.id   f53143a5989e15c78131f85af4d1fc55
#
_cell.length_a   1.000
_cell.length_b   1.000
_cell.length_c   1.000
_cell.angle_alpha   90.00
_cell.angle_beta   90.00
_cell.angle_gamma   90.00
#
_symmetry.space_group_name_H-M   'P 1'
#
loop_
_entity.id
_entity.type
_entity.pdbx_description
1 polymer ?
#
loop_
_entity_poly.entity_id
_entity_poly.type
_entity_poly.pdbx_seq_one_letter_code
_entity_poly.pdbx_strand_id
1 'polypeptide(L)'
;MKKTLLAEFTAREGAEAEVARMIRDYALKVREEEGNIAFDVYTKAAAPRAFWIFEVYRDEDAFQAHLKAPYGGPFNEALVPLIEEDASVLTFLDPVT
;
A
#
# COMPACT_ATOMS: atom_id res chain seq x y z
N MET A 1 3.45 12.28 16.33
CA MET A 1 2.97 12.87 15.09
C MET A 1 2.69 11.77 14.08
N LYS A 2 1.49 11.73 13.54
CA LYS A 2 1.11 10.66 12.61
C LYS A 2 1.91 10.74 11.31
N LYS A 3 2.20 9.58 10.75
CA LYS A 3 2.81 9.45 9.43
C LYS A 3 1.72 9.05 8.45
N THR A 4 1.43 9.91 7.48
CA THR A 4 0.35 9.71 6.51
C THR A 4 0.92 9.68 5.10
N LEU A 5 0.46 8.74 4.30
CA LEU A 5 0.95 8.62 2.92
C LEU A 5 -0.07 7.97 2.00
N LEU A 6 0.17 8.16 0.71
CA LEU A 6 -0.50 7.43 -0.35
C LEU A 6 0.52 6.50 -1.00
N ALA A 7 0.11 5.27 -1.30
CA ALA A 7 0.88 4.37 -2.14
C ALA A 7 0.05 4.14 -3.41
N GLU A 8 0.70 4.21 -4.56
CA GLU A 8 0.02 4.10 -5.85
C GLU A 8 0.76 3.15 -6.77
N PHE A 9 0.01 2.34 -7.50
CA PHE A 9 0.55 1.53 -8.59
C PHE A 9 -0.59 1.14 -9.55
N THR A 10 -0.21 0.74 -10.75
CA THR A 10 -1.15 0.37 -11.81
C THR A 10 -0.93 -1.10 -12.17
N ALA A 11 -1.96 -1.92 -11.98
CA ALA A 11 -1.88 -3.32 -12.39
C ALA A 11 -1.77 -3.41 -13.91
N ARG A 12 -0.90 -4.31 -14.39
CA ARG A 12 -0.84 -4.59 -15.82
C ARG A 12 -2.17 -5.12 -16.31
N GLU A 13 -2.49 -4.87 -17.57
CA GLU A 13 -3.72 -5.36 -18.17
C GLU A 13 -3.81 -6.88 -17.97
N GLY A 14 -4.94 -7.33 -17.44
CA GLY A 14 -5.19 -8.74 -17.16
C GLY A 14 -4.75 -9.20 -15.77
N ALA A 15 -3.98 -8.37 -15.02
CA ALA A 15 -3.50 -8.72 -13.68
C ALA A 15 -4.35 -8.13 -12.56
N GLU A 16 -5.40 -7.39 -12.89
CA GLU A 16 -6.20 -6.63 -11.90
C GLU A 16 -6.73 -7.51 -10.77
N ALA A 17 -7.29 -8.66 -11.11
CA ALA A 17 -7.89 -9.55 -10.10
C ALA A 17 -6.85 -10.14 -9.16
N GLU A 18 -5.70 -10.52 -9.70
CA GLU A 18 -4.60 -11.05 -8.90
C GLU A 18 -4.05 -9.98 -7.97
N VAL A 19 -3.80 -8.79 -8.48
CA VAL A 19 -3.30 -7.67 -7.69
C VAL A 19 -4.29 -7.31 -6.58
N ALA A 20 -5.58 -7.27 -6.90
CA ALA A 20 -6.62 -6.98 -5.91
C ALA A 20 -6.61 -8.01 -4.77
N ARG A 21 -6.47 -9.30 -5.11
CA ARG A 21 -6.40 -10.36 -4.11
C ARG A 21 -5.15 -10.21 -3.24
N MET A 22 -4.00 -9.95 -3.86
CA MET A 22 -2.73 -9.79 -3.15
C MET A 22 -2.77 -8.62 -2.17
N ILE A 23 -3.26 -7.47 -2.62
CA ILE A 23 -3.29 -6.28 -1.75
C ILE A 23 -4.32 -6.44 -0.62
N ARG A 24 -5.41 -7.16 -0.88
CA ARG A 24 -6.40 -7.46 0.15
C ARG A 24 -5.80 -8.30 1.27
N ASP A 25 -5.06 -9.34 0.91
CA ASP A 25 -4.39 -10.21 1.89
C ASP A 25 -3.31 -9.44 2.65
N TYR A 26 -2.54 -8.61 1.95
CA TYR A 26 -1.51 -7.78 2.54
C TYR A 26 -2.11 -6.78 3.53
N ALA A 27 -3.23 -6.16 3.16
CA ALA A 27 -3.93 -5.20 4.01
C ALA A 27 -4.32 -5.80 5.37
N LEU A 28 -4.76 -7.05 5.38
CA LEU A 28 -5.12 -7.73 6.62
C LEU A 28 -3.91 -7.83 7.56
N LYS A 29 -2.73 -8.13 7.01
CA LYS A 29 -1.50 -8.22 7.80
C LYS A 29 -1.05 -6.86 8.33
N VAL A 30 -1.10 -5.84 7.47
CA VAL A 30 -0.71 -4.48 7.87
C VAL A 30 -1.61 -3.96 8.98
N ARG A 31 -2.91 -4.22 8.87
CA ARG A 31 -3.88 -3.76 9.88
C ARG A 31 -3.68 -4.40 11.24
N GLU A 32 -2.97 -5.52 11.32
CA GLU A 32 -2.61 -6.16 12.58
C GLU A 32 -1.39 -5.51 13.25
N GLU A 33 -0.64 -4.68 12.52
CA GLU A 33 0.51 -3.96 13.09
C GLU A 33 0.02 -2.98 14.15
N GLU A 34 0.66 -3.00 15.32
CA GLU A 34 0.25 -2.18 16.46
C GLU A 34 0.18 -0.70 16.12
N GLY A 35 1.14 -0.22 15.33
CA GLY A 35 1.23 1.19 14.97
C GLY A 35 0.46 1.59 13.73
N ASN A 36 -0.23 0.67 13.05
CA ASN A 36 -1.05 1.02 11.88
C ASN A 36 -2.40 1.56 12.33
N ILE A 37 -2.76 2.74 11.82
CA ILE A 37 -4.05 3.37 12.11
C ILE A 37 -5.02 3.15 10.96
N ALA A 38 -4.53 3.24 9.71
CA ALA A 38 -5.34 3.04 8.52
C ALA A 38 -4.52 2.39 7.41
N PHE A 39 -5.15 1.48 6.69
CA PHE A 39 -4.60 0.90 5.48
C PHE A 39 -5.79 0.60 4.58
N ASP A 40 -6.21 1.61 3.82
CA ASP A 40 -7.44 1.57 3.03
C ASP A 40 -7.09 1.50 1.55
N VAL A 41 -7.59 0.46 0.89
CA VAL A 41 -7.25 0.17 -0.51
C VAL A 41 -8.40 0.59 -1.41
N TYR A 42 -8.07 1.38 -2.42
CA TYR A 42 -9.02 1.85 -3.43
C TYR A 42 -8.49 1.58 -4.82
N THR A 43 -9.40 1.49 -5.79
CA THR A 43 -9.04 1.71 -7.20
C THR A 43 -9.73 2.98 -7.67
N LYS A 44 -9.15 3.63 -8.66
CA LYS A 44 -9.81 4.80 -9.25
C LYS A 44 -11.06 4.33 -10.00
N ALA A 45 -12.20 4.99 -9.77
CA ALA A 45 -13.45 4.60 -10.41
C ALA A 45 -13.37 4.63 -11.94
N ALA A 46 -12.66 5.61 -12.50
CA ALA A 46 -12.49 5.77 -13.95
C ALA A 46 -11.31 4.97 -14.50
N ALA A 47 -10.49 4.35 -13.66
CA ALA A 47 -9.31 3.60 -14.07
C ALA A 47 -9.12 2.43 -13.10
N PRO A 48 -9.87 1.33 -13.27
CA PRO A 48 -9.91 0.24 -12.28
C PRO A 48 -8.61 -0.54 -12.11
N ARG A 49 -7.61 -0.34 -12.99
CA ARG A 49 -6.27 -0.91 -12.79
C ARG A 49 -5.38 -0.04 -11.92
N ALA A 50 -5.79 1.20 -11.64
CA ALA A 50 -5.01 2.13 -10.81
C ALA A 50 -5.41 1.96 -9.35
N PHE A 51 -4.46 1.48 -8.54
CA PHE A 51 -4.65 1.24 -7.11
C PHE A 51 -4.10 2.39 -6.30
N TRP A 52 -4.88 2.81 -5.31
CA TRP A 52 -4.52 3.85 -4.34
C TRP A 52 -4.70 3.29 -2.95
N ILE A 53 -3.66 3.38 -2.13
CA ILE A 53 -3.71 2.92 -0.74
C ILE A 53 -3.45 4.13 0.16
N PHE A 54 -4.41 4.43 1.02
CA PHE A 54 -4.28 5.48 2.03
C PHE A 54 -3.79 4.82 3.32
N GLU A 55 -2.62 5.26 3.81
CA GLU A 55 -1.95 4.65 4.95
C GLU A 55 -1.68 5.69 6.01
N VAL A 56 -1.97 5.34 7.25
CA VAL A 56 -1.65 6.17 8.41
C VAL A 56 -1.00 5.29 9.46
N TYR A 57 0.14 5.75 9.98
CA TYR A 57 0.86 5.12 11.08
C TYR A 57 0.90 6.08 12.26
N ARG A 58 0.95 5.52 13.48
CA ARG A 58 0.94 6.31 14.72
C ARG A 58 2.06 7.36 14.73
N ASP A 59 3.25 6.99 14.25
CA ASP A 59 4.43 7.86 14.21
C ASP A 59 5.47 7.30 13.23
N GLU A 60 6.62 7.95 13.15
CA GLU A 60 7.72 7.51 12.29
C GLU A 60 8.24 6.13 12.69
N ASP A 61 8.32 5.84 13.99
CA ASP A 61 8.81 4.54 14.47
C ASP A 61 7.89 3.41 14.02
N ALA A 62 6.57 3.64 14.05
CA ALA A 62 5.59 2.67 13.58
C ALA A 62 5.71 2.44 12.07
N PHE A 63 5.97 3.49 11.30
CA PHE A 63 6.19 3.37 9.87
C PHE A 63 7.48 2.60 9.57
N GLN A 64 8.57 2.86 10.31
CA GLN A 64 9.80 2.10 10.15
C GLN A 64 9.61 0.62 10.49
N ALA A 65 8.82 0.33 11.52
CA ALA A 65 8.49 -1.05 11.87
C ALA A 65 7.72 -1.74 10.73
N HIS A 66 6.79 -1.01 10.10
CA HIS A 66 6.06 -1.51 8.93
C HIS A 66 7.03 -1.87 7.78
N LEU A 67 7.99 -1.01 7.49
CA LEU A 67 8.95 -1.25 6.42
C LEU A 67 9.83 -2.49 6.67
N LYS A 68 10.01 -2.85 7.94
CA LYS A 68 10.84 -3.99 8.36
C LYS A 68 10.03 -5.27 8.57
N ALA A 69 8.71 -5.22 8.41
CA ALA A 69 7.85 -6.39 8.61
C ALA A 69 8.24 -7.50 7.62
N PRO A 70 8.28 -8.77 8.08
CA PRO A 70 8.81 -9.86 7.26
C PRO A 70 7.99 -10.18 6.02
N TYR A 71 6.72 -9.78 5.97
CA TYR A 71 5.86 -10.04 4.82
C TYR A 71 5.96 -8.96 3.73
N GLY A 72 6.62 -7.83 4.01
CA GLY A 72 6.70 -6.71 3.05
C GLY A 72 7.57 -7.01 1.84
N GLY A 73 8.76 -7.58 2.06
CA GLY A 73 9.67 -7.95 0.98
C GLY A 73 9.05 -8.94 0.00
N PRO A 74 8.56 -10.09 0.49
CA PRO A 74 7.89 -11.07 -0.38
C PRO A 74 6.70 -10.49 -1.15
N PHE A 75 5.90 -9.62 -0.51
CA PHE A 75 4.79 -8.97 -1.19
C PHE A 75 5.27 -8.11 -2.35
N ASN A 76 6.28 -7.29 -2.12
CA ASN A 76 6.83 -6.40 -3.16
C ASN A 76 7.47 -7.20 -4.30
N GLU A 77 8.18 -8.28 -4.00
CA GLU A 77 8.75 -9.15 -5.03
C GLU A 77 7.67 -9.75 -5.92
N ALA A 78 6.55 -10.15 -5.34
CA ALA A 78 5.44 -10.73 -6.09
C ALA A 78 4.65 -9.66 -6.86
N LEU A 79 4.59 -8.45 -6.34
CA LEU A 79 3.82 -7.35 -6.94
C LEU A 79 4.50 -6.76 -8.19
N VAL A 80 5.80 -6.52 -8.11
CA VAL A 80 6.53 -5.79 -9.16
C VAL A 80 6.31 -6.34 -10.56
N PRO A 81 6.33 -7.66 -10.81
CA PRO A 81 6.07 -8.18 -12.17
C PRO A 81 4.65 -7.93 -12.67
N LEU A 82 3.71 -7.60 -11.78
CA LEU A 82 2.30 -7.46 -12.10
C LEU A 82 1.86 -6.01 -12.25
N ILE A 83 2.77 -5.04 -12.07
CA ILE A 83 2.44 -3.62 -12.16
C ILE A 83 3.28 -2.93 -13.23
N GLU A 84 2.81 -1.76 -13.66
CA GLU A 84 3.47 -0.97 -14.71
C GLU A 84 4.68 -0.20 -14.17
N GLU A 85 4.60 0.26 -12.93
CA GLU A 85 5.68 1.00 -12.27
C GLU A 85 6.80 0.04 -11.83
N ASP A 86 7.98 0.58 -11.54
CA ASP A 86 9.10 -0.21 -11.03
C ASP A 86 8.87 -0.65 -9.58
N ALA A 87 8.06 0.11 -8.86
CA ALA A 87 7.67 -0.16 -7.47
C ALA A 87 6.46 0.71 -7.14
N SER A 88 5.83 0.45 -5.98
CA SER A 88 4.79 1.36 -5.46
C SER A 88 5.36 2.77 -5.35
N VAL A 89 4.59 3.75 -5.80
CA VAL A 89 4.95 5.17 -5.71
C VAL A 89 4.38 5.72 -4.42
N LEU A 90 5.25 6.18 -3.52
CA LEU A 90 4.84 6.70 -2.22
C LEU A 90 4.81 8.23 -2.24
N THR A 91 3.72 8.80 -1.74
CA THR A 91 3.57 10.24 -1.58
C THR A 91 3.23 10.51 -0.12
N PHE A 92 4.13 11.19 0.59
CA PHE A 92 3.90 11.53 1.99
C PHE A 92 3.06 12.79 2.09
N LEU A 93 2.13 12.81 3.06
CA LEU A 93 1.14 13.87 3.20
C LEU A 93 1.30 14.54 4.57
N ASP A 94 1.21 15.87 4.56
CA ASP A 94 1.15 16.65 5.79
C ASP A 94 -0.24 17.26 5.92
N PRO A 95 -0.85 17.24 7.11
CA PRO A 95 -2.17 17.83 7.30
C PRO A 95 -2.10 19.35 7.17
N VAL A 96 -3.13 19.91 6.53
CA VAL A 96 -3.29 21.37 6.43
C VAL A 96 -4.26 21.87 7.49
N THR A 97 -5.17 20.99 7.92
CA THR A 97 -6.19 21.31 8.93
C THR A 97 -6.14 20.36 10.10
#